data_8b5da262929eaa6a03d3896a5de145a5
#
_entry.id   8b5da262929eaa6a03d3896a5de145a5
#
_cell.length_a   1.000
_cell.length_b   1.000
_cell.length_c   1.000
_cell.angle_alpha   90.00
_cell.angle_beta   90.00
_cell.angle_gamma   90.00
#
_symmetry.space_group_name_H-M   'P 1'
#
loop_
_entity.id
_entity.type
_entity.pdbx_description
1 polymer ?
#
loop_
_entity_poly.entity_id
_entity_poly.type
_entity_poly.pdbx_seq_one_letter_code
_entity_poly.pdbx_strand_id
1 'polypeptide(L)'
;MAHNKRLATAYKAVDTTKNYPLADALSLVKTNAKAKFDETVEISMRLGIDPRHADQMVRGLISLPNGTGKTVRIGVFARGAKAEEALAAGADVVGADDLAEKVQAGDIAFDRCIATPDMMGLVGRLGKILGPRGLMPNPKLGTVTMDVKGAVAAARAGQVEFRAEKAGIIHAGIGKASFENDKLLENIRAFVDAIQKAKPTGAKGTYLQKVSLSSSMGPGVRVDVASLAG
;
A
#
# COMPACT_ATOMS: atom_id res chain seq x y z
N MET A 1 16.84 24.00 2.46
CA MET A 1 16.51 23.79 1.04
C MET A 1 15.47 24.82 0.61
N ALA A 2 15.65 25.46 -0.55
CA ALA A 2 14.65 26.38 -1.08
C ALA A 2 13.44 25.57 -1.59
N HIS A 3 12.32 25.64 -0.92
CA HIS A 3 11.08 25.04 -1.39
C HIS A 3 10.55 25.81 -2.60
N ASN A 4 9.97 25.08 -3.55
CA ASN A 4 9.20 25.70 -4.64
C ASN A 4 8.14 26.63 -4.04
N LYS A 5 7.84 27.78 -4.67
CA LYS A 5 6.86 28.79 -4.20
C LYS A 5 5.52 28.16 -3.78
N ARG A 6 5.01 27.20 -4.54
CA ARG A 6 3.78 26.44 -4.23
C ARG A 6 3.88 25.70 -2.88
N LEU A 7 4.98 24.95 -2.69
CA LEU A 7 5.18 24.17 -1.46
C LEU A 7 5.43 25.07 -0.26
N ALA A 8 6.16 26.18 -0.44
CA ALA A 8 6.35 27.18 0.61
C ALA A 8 5.02 27.80 1.09
N THR A 9 4.09 28.06 0.17
CA THR A 9 2.74 28.55 0.50
C THR A 9 1.94 27.48 1.24
N ALA A 10 2.03 26.22 0.81
CA ALA A 10 1.34 25.11 1.47
C ALA A 10 1.86 24.87 2.91
N TYR A 11 3.16 24.98 3.13
CA TYR A 11 3.74 24.90 4.49
C TYR A 11 3.35 26.06 5.41
N LYS A 12 3.10 27.26 4.87
CA LYS A 12 2.58 28.38 5.68
C LYS A 12 1.14 28.15 6.16
N ALA A 13 0.36 27.37 5.42
CA ALA A 13 -1.01 27.03 5.76
C ALA A 13 -1.14 25.90 6.78
N VAL A 14 -0.04 25.18 7.08
CA VAL A 14 -0.02 24.02 7.98
C VAL A 14 0.95 24.23 9.10
N ASP A 15 0.45 24.24 10.34
CA ASP A 15 1.31 24.21 11.52
C ASP A 15 1.81 22.78 11.77
N THR A 16 3.08 22.54 11.49
CA THR A 16 3.72 21.22 11.61
C THR A 16 3.90 20.72 13.04
N THR A 17 3.69 21.58 14.03
CA THR A 17 3.81 21.24 15.47
C THR A 17 2.48 20.76 16.05
N LYS A 18 1.36 21.14 15.43
CA LYS A 18 0.01 20.89 15.90
C LYS A 18 -0.49 19.52 15.40
N ASN A 19 -1.22 18.79 16.24
CA ASN A 19 -2.00 17.63 15.84
C ASN A 19 -3.42 18.09 15.47
N TYR A 20 -3.89 17.69 14.32
CA TYR A 20 -5.21 18.06 13.79
C TYR A 20 -6.20 16.89 13.94
N PRO A 21 -7.48 17.15 14.20
CA PRO A 21 -8.51 16.15 14.04
C PRO A 21 -8.49 15.53 12.63
N LEU A 22 -8.87 14.29 12.49
CA LEU A 22 -8.77 13.55 11.21
C LEU A 22 -9.45 14.28 10.03
N ALA A 23 -10.68 14.80 10.25
CA ALA A 23 -11.44 15.50 9.21
C ALA A 23 -10.74 16.79 8.75
N ASP A 24 -10.20 17.57 9.70
CA ASP A 24 -9.49 18.81 9.41
C ASP A 24 -8.16 18.53 8.69
N ALA A 25 -7.42 17.53 9.15
CA ALA A 25 -6.18 17.09 8.52
C ALA A 25 -6.40 16.70 7.07
N LEU A 26 -7.46 15.92 6.79
CA LEU A 26 -7.83 15.50 5.44
C LEU A 26 -8.20 16.71 4.56
N SER A 27 -8.99 17.63 5.08
CA SER A 27 -9.37 18.86 4.38
C SER A 27 -8.15 19.71 4.02
N LEU A 28 -7.19 19.86 4.94
CA LEU A 28 -5.93 20.55 4.69
C LEU A 28 -5.08 19.87 3.61
N VAL A 29 -4.97 18.55 3.66
CA VAL A 29 -4.24 17.78 2.64
C VAL A 29 -4.86 17.97 1.26
N LYS A 30 -6.19 17.87 1.12
CA LYS A 30 -6.89 18.06 -0.16
C LYS A 30 -6.78 19.50 -0.68
N THR A 31 -6.91 20.49 0.19
CA THR A 31 -6.77 21.92 -0.18
C THR A 31 -5.39 22.23 -0.75
N ASN A 32 -4.36 21.52 -0.25
CA ASN A 32 -2.97 21.68 -0.69
C ASN A 32 -2.58 20.77 -1.86
N ALA A 33 -3.42 19.83 -2.26
CA ALA A 33 -3.22 18.97 -3.44
C ALA A 33 -3.53 19.73 -4.74
N LYS A 34 -2.58 20.55 -5.19
CA LYS A 34 -2.72 21.47 -6.35
C LYS A 34 -1.79 21.10 -7.50
N ALA A 35 -1.36 19.85 -7.62
CA ALA A 35 -0.59 19.39 -8.77
C ALA A 35 -1.47 19.27 -10.03
N LYS A 36 -0.82 19.19 -11.20
CA LYS A 36 -1.53 19.04 -12.50
C LYS A 36 -2.05 17.62 -12.74
N PHE A 37 -1.88 16.72 -11.79
CA PHE A 37 -2.36 15.33 -11.82
C PHE A 37 -3.18 15.04 -10.57
N ASP A 38 -3.96 13.98 -10.58
CA ASP A 38 -4.73 13.54 -9.41
C ASP A 38 -3.78 12.93 -8.38
N GLU A 39 -3.47 13.73 -7.34
CA GLU A 39 -2.53 13.34 -6.28
C GLU A 39 -3.08 12.19 -5.46
N THR A 40 -2.20 11.32 -4.98
CA THR A 40 -2.56 10.27 -4.04
C THR A 40 -2.51 10.81 -2.62
N VAL A 41 -3.54 10.52 -1.82
CA VAL A 41 -3.52 10.74 -0.38
C VAL A 41 -2.82 9.57 0.27
N GLU A 42 -1.77 9.85 1.04
CA GLU A 42 -0.91 8.87 1.69
C GLU A 42 -1.00 9.02 3.19
N ILE A 43 -0.93 7.89 3.89
CA ILE A 43 -0.81 7.82 5.33
C ILE A 43 0.57 7.31 5.74
N SER A 44 1.17 7.95 6.73
CA SER A 44 2.39 7.50 7.38
C SER A 44 2.11 7.26 8.86
N MET A 45 2.41 6.07 9.36
CA MET A 45 2.14 5.66 10.73
C MET A 45 3.42 5.19 11.40
N ARG A 46 3.85 5.85 12.46
CA ARG A 46 4.95 5.40 13.30
C ARG A 46 4.42 4.48 14.38
N LEU A 47 4.95 3.27 14.41
CA LEU A 47 4.60 2.23 15.38
C LEU A 47 5.68 2.11 16.46
N GLY A 48 5.25 1.74 17.67
CA GLY A 48 6.13 1.42 18.80
C GLY A 48 6.66 -0.02 18.72
N ILE A 49 7.37 -0.33 17.63
CA ILE A 49 7.96 -1.65 17.37
C ILE A 49 9.45 -1.53 17.05
N ASP A 50 10.19 -2.60 17.25
CA ASP A 50 11.56 -2.74 16.73
C ASP A 50 11.57 -3.76 15.56
N PRO A 51 11.57 -3.30 14.30
CA PRO A 51 11.52 -4.18 13.13
C PRO A 51 12.80 -5.02 12.92
N ARG A 52 13.83 -4.84 13.75
CA ARG A 52 15.03 -5.68 13.73
C ARG A 52 14.74 -7.08 14.26
N HIS A 53 13.75 -7.19 15.13
CA HIS A 53 13.25 -8.45 15.64
C HIS A 53 12.20 -9.02 14.69
N ALA A 54 12.38 -10.27 14.28
CA ALA A 54 11.50 -10.93 13.30
C ALA A 54 10.05 -11.08 13.79
N ASP A 55 9.86 -11.18 15.10
CA ASP A 55 8.57 -11.26 15.80
C ASP A 55 7.83 -9.93 15.87
N GLN A 56 8.54 -8.79 15.69
CA GLN A 56 7.95 -7.45 15.68
C GLN A 56 7.78 -6.87 14.28
N MET A 57 8.08 -7.62 13.22
CA MET A 57 7.90 -7.19 11.85
C MET A 57 6.42 -7.20 11.46
N VAL A 58 5.85 -6.01 11.35
CA VAL A 58 4.45 -5.81 10.93
C VAL A 58 4.37 -5.71 9.42
N ARG A 59 3.62 -6.63 8.81
CA ARG A 59 3.31 -6.63 7.38
C ARG A 59 1.99 -7.34 7.13
N GLY A 60 1.27 -6.92 6.10
CA GLY A 60 0.00 -7.54 5.74
C GLY A 60 -0.59 -6.94 4.49
N LEU A 61 -1.79 -7.38 4.19
CA LEU A 61 -2.64 -6.85 3.13
C LEU A 61 -3.96 -6.38 3.74
N ILE A 62 -4.50 -5.32 3.19
CA ILE A 62 -5.83 -4.84 3.51
C ILE A 62 -6.58 -4.50 2.22
N SER A 63 -7.84 -4.88 2.14
CA SER A 63 -8.76 -4.39 1.11
C SER A 63 -9.43 -3.13 1.63
N LEU A 64 -9.17 -2.00 0.96
CA LEU A 64 -9.82 -0.73 1.31
C LEU A 64 -11.26 -0.75 0.80
N PRO A 65 -12.26 -0.33 1.60
CA PRO A 65 -13.67 -0.40 1.23
C PRO A 65 -13.98 0.38 -0.06
N ASN A 66 -13.33 1.53 -0.27
CA ASN A 66 -13.53 2.37 -1.45
C ASN A 66 -12.39 2.25 -2.49
N GLY A 67 -11.52 1.23 -2.34
CA GLY A 67 -10.36 1.05 -3.20
C GLY A 67 -9.33 2.18 -3.10
N THR A 68 -8.30 2.13 -3.95
CA THR A 68 -7.22 3.14 -4.00
C THR A 68 -7.39 4.16 -5.13
N GLY A 69 -8.32 3.94 -6.06
CA GLY A 69 -8.45 4.73 -7.29
C GLY A 69 -7.30 4.55 -8.29
N LYS A 70 -6.43 3.57 -8.06
CA LYS A 70 -5.36 3.21 -9.00
C LYS A 70 -5.77 1.95 -9.76
N THR A 71 -5.70 2.00 -11.09
CA THR A 71 -5.81 0.79 -11.93
C THR A 71 -4.53 0.00 -11.78
N VAL A 72 -4.62 -1.19 -11.18
CA VAL A 72 -3.47 -2.08 -10.93
C VAL A 72 -3.42 -3.13 -12.03
N ARG A 73 -2.28 -3.24 -12.71
CA ARG A 73 -2.02 -4.32 -13.67
C ARG A 73 -1.53 -5.54 -12.92
N ILE A 74 -2.16 -6.68 -13.16
CA ILE A 74 -1.92 -7.92 -12.42
C ILE A 74 -1.21 -8.92 -13.33
N GLY A 75 -0.01 -9.35 -12.92
CA GLY A 75 0.73 -10.45 -13.52
C GLY A 75 0.54 -11.72 -12.72
N VAL A 76 0.23 -12.81 -13.40
CA VAL A 76 0.02 -14.12 -12.77
C VAL A 76 0.97 -15.15 -13.35
N PHE A 77 1.75 -15.80 -12.50
CA PHE A 77 2.56 -16.97 -12.83
C PHE A 77 1.73 -18.24 -12.56
N ALA A 78 1.22 -18.83 -13.63
CA ALA A 78 0.44 -20.06 -13.56
C ALA A 78 0.59 -20.88 -14.85
N ARG A 79 0.28 -22.20 -14.78
CA ARG A 79 0.30 -23.12 -15.90
C ARG A 79 -1.05 -23.78 -16.09
N GLY A 80 -1.34 -24.20 -17.34
CA GLY A 80 -2.53 -24.98 -17.70
C GLY A 80 -3.84 -24.32 -17.31
N ALA A 81 -4.77 -25.05 -16.73
CA ALA A 81 -6.10 -24.59 -16.36
C ALA A 81 -6.07 -23.35 -15.41
N LYS A 82 -5.05 -23.22 -14.56
CA LYS A 82 -4.90 -22.06 -13.67
C LYS A 82 -4.53 -20.78 -14.42
N ALA A 83 -3.85 -20.88 -15.55
CA ALA A 83 -3.58 -19.75 -16.43
C ALA A 83 -4.86 -19.25 -17.11
N GLU A 84 -5.70 -20.16 -17.57
CA GLU A 84 -7.01 -19.82 -18.16
C GLU A 84 -7.95 -19.20 -17.12
N GLU A 85 -7.96 -19.75 -15.89
CA GLU A 85 -8.71 -19.20 -14.76
C GLU A 85 -8.25 -17.78 -14.41
N ALA A 86 -6.94 -17.51 -14.45
CA ALA A 86 -6.38 -16.19 -14.23
C ALA A 86 -6.82 -15.16 -15.28
N LEU A 87 -6.79 -15.56 -16.56
CA LEU A 87 -7.26 -14.71 -17.67
C LEU A 87 -8.76 -14.43 -17.55
N ALA A 88 -9.55 -15.44 -17.25
CA ALA A 88 -11.00 -15.30 -17.05
C ALA A 88 -11.33 -14.41 -15.84
N ALA A 89 -10.49 -14.41 -14.78
CA ALA A 89 -10.62 -13.53 -13.64
C ALA A 89 -10.17 -12.08 -13.93
N GLY A 90 -9.56 -11.85 -15.10
CA GLY A 90 -9.16 -10.54 -15.57
C GLY A 90 -7.70 -10.18 -15.24
N ALA A 91 -6.79 -11.14 -15.10
CA ALA A 91 -5.37 -10.83 -15.04
C ALA A 91 -4.88 -10.21 -16.37
N ASP A 92 -4.02 -9.20 -16.28
CA ASP A 92 -3.55 -8.45 -17.44
C ASP A 92 -2.43 -9.19 -18.19
N VAL A 93 -1.60 -9.90 -17.43
CA VAL A 93 -0.50 -10.70 -17.97
C VAL A 93 -0.48 -12.06 -17.27
N VAL A 94 -0.56 -13.14 -18.03
CA VAL A 94 -0.48 -14.50 -17.51
C VAL A 94 0.58 -15.27 -18.29
N GLY A 95 1.41 -16.03 -17.60
CA GLY A 95 2.44 -16.82 -18.23
C GLY A 95 3.23 -17.69 -17.25
N ALA A 96 4.15 -18.43 -17.79
CA ALA A 96 5.06 -19.31 -17.05
C ALA A 96 6.52 -18.95 -17.38
N ASP A 97 7.19 -19.79 -18.16
CA ASP A 97 8.58 -19.57 -18.54
C ASP A 97 8.74 -18.35 -19.49
N ASP A 98 7.78 -18.15 -20.37
CA ASP A 98 7.68 -17.00 -21.28
C ASP A 98 7.60 -15.64 -20.52
N LEU A 99 6.78 -15.59 -19.47
CA LEU A 99 6.70 -14.43 -18.61
C LEU A 99 7.97 -14.22 -17.79
N ALA A 100 8.60 -15.32 -17.35
CA ALA A 100 9.86 -15.26 -16.62
C ALA A 100 10.99 -14.68 -17.47
N GLU A 101 11.07 -15.05 -18.75
CA GLU A 101 12.06 -14.49 -19.70
C GLU A 101 11.86 -12.99 -19.91
N LYS A 102 10.62 -12.51 -20.07
CA LYS A 102 10.30 -11.08 -20.16
C LYS A 102 10.74 -10.32 -18.92
N VAL A 103 10.45 -10.86 -17.73
CA VAL A 103 10.87 -10.26 -16.46
C VAL A 103 12.39 -10.24 -16.34
N GLN A 104 13.11 -11.29 -16.79
CA GLN A 104 14.57 -11.32 -16.82
C GLN A 104 15.15 -10.28 -17.77
N ALA A 105 14.50 -10.05 -18.90
CA ALA A 105 14.86 -9.00 -19.85
C ALA A 105 14.57 -7.58 -19.32
N GLY A 106 13.90 -7.46 -18.14
CA GLY A 106 13.54 -6.20 -17.51
C GLY A 106 12.18 -5.63 -17.91
N ASP A 107 11.46 -6.33 -18.79
CA ASP A 107 10.10 -5.95 -19.19
C ASP A 107 9.09 -6.45 -18.15
N ILE A 108 8.69 -5.55 -17.26
CA ILE A 108 7.72 -5.80 -16.19
C ILE A 108 6.49 -4.95 -16.44
N ALA A 109 5.50 -5.55 -17.10
CA ALA A 109 4.26 -4.89 -17.50
C ALA A 109 3.16 -4.95 -16.43
N PHE A 110 3.46 -5.29 -15.17
CA PHE A 110 2.51 -5.45 -14.08
C PHE A 110 2.95 -4.71 -12.81
N ASP A 111 1.96 -4.33 -12.02
CA ASP A 111 2.14 -3.63 -10.74
C ASP A 111 1.92 -4.55 -9.53
N ARG A 112 1.35 -5.74 -9.75
CA ARG A 112 1.20 -6.82 -8.76
C ARG A 112 1.51 -8.15 -9.38
N CYS A 113 2.12 -9.03 -8.59
CA CYS A 113 2.47 -10.38 -8.99
C CYS A 113 1.78 -11.39 -8.08
N ILE A 114 1.07 -12.33 -8.71
CA ILE A 114 0.45 -13.48 -8.07
C ILE A 114 1.11 -14.72 -8.66
N ALA A 115 1.33 -15.76 -7.87
CA ALA A 115 1.91 -17.00 -8.34
C ALA A 115 1.20 -18.21 -7.72
N THR A 116 1.08 -19.28 -8.49
CA THR A 116 0.71 -20.58 -7.92
C THR A 116 1.92 -21.20 -7.21
N PRO A 117 1.72 -22.00 -6.16
CA PRO A 117 2.82 -22.57 -5.37
C PRO A 117 3.84 -23.37 -6.21
N ASP A 118 3.39 -24.07 -7.24
CA ASP A 118 4.20 -24.83 -8.19
C ASP A 118 5.15 -23.95 -9.02
N MET A 119 4.76 -22.70 -9.29
CA MET A 119 5.58 -21.73 -10.03
C MET A 119 6.61 -21.01 -9.16
N MET A 120 6.59 -21.19 -7.84
CA MET A 120 7.51 -20.49 -6.94
C MET A 120 8.98 -20.85 -7.15
N GLY A 121 9.28 -22.05 -7.67
CA GLY A 121 10.63 -22.42 -8.06
C GLY A 121 11.19 -21.57 -9.21
N LEU A 122 10.34 -21.22 -10.17
CA LEU A 122 10.67 -20.32 -11.29
C LEU A 122 10.75 -18.88 -10.82
N VAL A 123 9.73 -18.40 -10.11
CA VAL A 123 9.64 -17.02 -9.58
C VAL A 123 10.78 -16.73 -8.60
N GLY A 124 11.23 -17.72 -7.83
CA GLY A 124 12.38 -17.62 -6.95
C GLY A 124 13.67 -17.15 -7.64
N ARG A 125 13.90 -17.60 -8.89
CA ARG A 125 15.04 -17.17 -9.71
C ARG A 125 14.97 -15.69 -10.10
N LEU A 126 13.75 -15.14 -10.15
CA LEU A 126 13.48 -13.72 -10.43
C LEU A 126 13.57 -12.83 -9.20
N GLY A 127 13.87 -13.39 -8.02
CA GLY A 127 13.89 -12.68 -6.74
C GLY A 127 14.82 -11.47 -6.72
N LYS A 128 15.94 -11.52 -7.46
CA LYS A 128 16.88 -10.38 -7.60
C LYS A 128 16.27 -9.18 -8.35
N ILE A 129 15.26 -9.42 -9.19
CA ILE A 129 14.61 -8.39 -10.02
C ILE A 129 13.29 -7.95 -9.35
N LEU A 130 12.45 -8.90 -8.94
CA LEU A 130 11.14 -8.64 -8.35
C LEU A 130 11.23 -8.16 -6.88
N GLY A 131 12.22 -8.65 -6.13
CA GLY A 131 12.40 -8.32 -4.71
C GLY A 131 12.60 -6.82 -4.43
N PRO A 132 13.58 -6.15 -5.07
CA PRO A 132 13.81 -4.72 -4.89
C PRO A 132 12.62 -3.83 -5.30
N ARG A 133 11.78 -4.33 -6.23
CA ARG A 133 10.57 -3.63 -6.70
C ARG A 133 9.33 -3.90 -5.84
N GLY A 134 9.44 -4.76 -4.81
CA GLY A 134 8.30 -5.15 -3.97
C GLY A 134 7.27 -6.04 -4.67
N LEU A 135 7.63 -6.66 -5.83
CA LEU A 135 6.73 -7.46 -6.64
C LEU A 135 6.86 -8.97 -6.37
N MET A 136 7.69 -9.37 -5.41
CA MET A 136 7.91 -10.79 -5.11
C MET A 136 6.68 -11.39 -4.43
N PRO A 137 6.05 -12.43 -5.00
CA PRO A 137 4.92 -13.11 -4.36
C PRO A 137 5.30 -13.72 -3.01
N ASN A 138 4.39 -13.67 -2.04
CA ASN A 138 4.63 -14.15 -0.69
C ASN A 138 3.39 -14.89 -0.14
N PRO A 139 3.54 -16.13 0.37
CA PRO A 139 2.43 -16.87 0.96
C PRO A 139 1.75 -16.15 2.12
N LYS A 140 2.53 -15.42 2.95
CA LYS A 140 1.98 -14.67 4.10
C LYS A 140 1.11 -13.49 3.68
N LEU A 141 1.26 -13.02 2.44
CA LEU A 141 0.44 -11.95 1.86
C LEU A 141 -0.68 -12.51 0.96
N GLY A 142 -0.87 -13.83 0.89
CA GLY A 142 -1.89 -14.43 0.04
C GLY A 142 -1.67 -14.25 -1.46
N THR A 143 -0.49 -13.77 -1.88
CA THR A 143 -0.12 -13.63 -3.29
C THR A 143 0.48 -14.91 -3.89
N VAL A 144 0.70 -15.94 -3.05
CA VAL A 144 0.99 -17.31 -3.47
C VAL A 144 -0.19 -18.16 -3.06
N THR A 145 -1.02 -18.56 -4.02
CA THR A 145 -2.27 -19.29 -3.75
C THR A 145 -2.69 -20.17 -4.91
N MET A 146 -3.44 -21.22 -4.63
CA MET A 146 -4.13 -22.02 -5.63
C MET A 146 -5.47 -21.38 -6.07
N ASP A 147 -6.05 -20.50 -5.25
CA ASP A 147 -7.22 -19.69 -5.62
C ASP A 147 -6.78 -18.41 -6.34
N VAL A 148 -6.46 -18.58 -7.62
CA VAL A 148 -6.02 -17.47 -8.48
C VAL A 148 -7.14 -16.47 -8.72
N LYS A 149 -8.38 -16.94 -8.88
CA LYS A 149 -9.54 -16.10 -9.14
C LYS A 149 -9.82 -15.14 -7.99
N GLY A 150 -9.85 -15.66 -6.77
CA GLY A 150 -10.05 -14.85 -5.56
C GLY A 150 -8.91 -13.81 -5.35
N ALA A 151 -7.65 -14.23 -5.59
CA ALA A 151 -6.50 -13.35 -5.46
C ALA A 151 -6.50 -12.21 -6.50
N VAL A 152 -6.86 -12.48 -7.75
CA VAL A 152 -6.98 -11.46 -8.81
C VAL A 152 -8.12 -10.49 -8.49
N ALA A 153 -9.28 -10.99 -8.07
CA ALA A 153 -10.41 -10.16 -7.69
C ALA A 153 -10.06 -9.24 -6.50
N ALA A 154 -9.41 -9.76 -5.47
CA ALA A 154 -8.97 -8.98 -4.30
C ALA A 154 -7.93 -7.90 -4.69
N ALA A 155 -6.97 -8.24 -5.56
CA ALA A 155 -5.99 -7.28 -6.05
C ALA A 155 -6.64 -6.13 -6.84
N ARG A 156 -7.66 -6.41 -7.66
CA ARG A 156 -8.45 -5.40 -8.39
C ARG A 156 -9.35 -4.57 -7.50
N ALA A 157 -9.87 -5.15 -6.40
CA ALA A 157 -10.71 -4.46 -5.43
C ALA A 157 -9.97 -3.39 -4.60
N GLY A 158 -8.69 -3.10 -4.88
CA GLY A 158 -7.94 -2.06 -4.18
C GLY A 158 -7.26 -2.56 -2.91
N GLN A 159 -6.80 -3.80 -2.93
CA GLN A 159 -5.97 -4.34 -1.85
C GLN A 159 -4.64 -3.59 -1.77
N VAL A 160 -4.27 -3.13 -0.57
CA VAL A 160 -3.02 -2.41 -0.28
C VAL A 160 -2.12 -3.28 0.59
N GLU A 161 -0.88 -3.43 0.17
CA GLU A 161 0.15 -4.04 0.98
C GLU A 161 0.76 -2.99 1.92
N PHE A 162 0.97 -3.39 3.16
CA PHE A 162 1.72 -2.58 4.12
C PHE A 162 2.85 -3.39 4.75
N ARG A 163 3.96 -2.70 4.99
CA ARG A 163 5.14 -3.26 5.63
C ARG A 163 5.82 -2.20 6.47
N ALA A 164 6.14 -2.55 7.71
CA ALA A 164 6.97 -1.69 8.55
C ALA A 164 8.41 -1.65 8.01
N GLU A 165 8.94 -0.46 7.80
CA GLU A 165 10.34 -0.25 7.44
C GLU A 165 11.25 -0.27 8.67
N LYS A 166 12.57 -0.17 8.48
CA LYS A 166 13.57 -0.25 9.56
C LYS A 166 13.38 0.76 10.70
N ALA A 167 12.70 1.88 10.43
CA ALA A 167 12.39 2.90 11.43
C ALA A 167 11.06 2.63 12.18
N GLY A 168 10.37 1.52 11.90
CA GLY A 168 9.07 1.20 12.49
C GLY A 168 7.93 2.05 11.92
N ILE A 169 8.10 2.60 10.71
CA ILE A 169 7.09 3.40 10.04
C ILE A 169 6.45 2.58 8.92
N ILE A 170 5.14 2.73 8.78
CA ILE A 170 4.36 2.17 7.66
C ILE A 170 3.91 3.32 6.77
N HIS A 171 4.06 3.16 5.47
CA HIS A 171 3.55 4.07 4.45
C HIS A 171 2.54 3.35 3.56
N ALA A 172 1.43 4.01 3.24
CA ALA A 172 0.43 3.46 2.33
C ALA A 172 -0.35 4.57 1.61
N GLY A 173 -0.70 4.32 0.34
CA GLY A 173 -1.66 5.13 -0.40
C GLY A 173 -3.09 4.72 -0.03
N ILE A 174 -3.91 5.68 0.39
CA ILE A 174 -5.27 5.45 0.89
C ILE A 174 -6.33 5.72 -0.18
N GLY A 175 -6.03 6.57 -1.14
CA GLY A 175 -6.94 6.94 -2.23
C GLY A 175 -6.44 8.14 -2.99
N LYS A 176 -7.27 8.66 -3.88
CA LYS A 176 -6.98 9.84 -4.69
C LYS A 176 -7.54 11.10 -4.07
N ALA A 177 -6.89 12.25 -4.33
CA ALA A 177 -7.38 13.56 -3.87
C ALA A 177 -8.77 13.90 -4.45
N SER A 178 -9.12 13.34 -5.60
CA SER A 178 -10.44 13.44 -6.24
C SER A 178 -11.55 12.71 -5.48
N PHE A 179 -11.22 11.76 -4.59
CA PHE A 179 -12.23 11.04 -3.80
C PHE A 179 -12.98 11.98 -2.86
N GLU A 180 -14.24 11.66 -2.57
CA GLU A 180 -15.02 12.31 -1.53
C GLU A 180 -14.37 12.13 -0.15
N ASN A 181 -14.59 13.10 0.75
CA ASN A 181 -13.97 13.06 2.08
C ASN A 181 -14.40 11.82 2.86
N ASP A 182 -15.68 11.46 2.79
CA ASP A 182 -16.23 10.32 3.54
C ASP A 182 -15.59 9.00 3.10
N LYS A 183 -15.38 8.80 1.80
CA LYS A 183 -14.69 7.62 1.26
C LYS A 183 -13.23 7.52 1.74
N LEU A 184 -12.54 8.66 1.82
CA LEU A 184 -11.17 8.70 2.34
C LEU A 184 -11.14 8.45 3.85
N LEU A 185 -12.08 8.99 4.60
CA LEU A 185 -12.21 8.77 6.06
C LEU A 185 -12.47 7.28 6.36
N GLU A 186 -13.37 6.64 5.62
CA GLU A 186 -13.62 5.19 5.75
C GLU A 186 -12.36 4.36 5.44
N ASN A 187 -11.66 4.69 4.36
CA ASN A 187 -10.41 4.02 4.00
C ASN A 187 -9.33 4.19 5.07
N ILE A 188 -9.18 5.40 5.63
CA ILE A 188 -8.22 5.68 6.71
C ILE A 188 -8.57 4.87 7.95
N ARG A 189 -9.83 4.86 8.38
CA ARG A 189 -10.27 4.10 9.55
C ARG A 189 -10.04 2.61 9.36
N ALA A 190 -10.46 2.05 8.21
CA ALA A 190 -10.22 0.65 7.89
C ALA A 190 -8.72 0.30 7.91
N PHE A 191 -7.86 1.19 7.40
CA PHE A 191 -6.42 0.99 7.41
C PHE A 191 -5.84 1.01 8.84
N VAL A 192 -6.24 1.98 9.66
CA VAL A 192 -5.81 2.10 11.06
C VAL A 192 -6.24 0.86 11.86
N ASP A 193 -7.48 0.41 11.70
CA ASP A 193 -8.00 -0.79 12.37
C ASP A 193 -7.24 -2.06 11.99
N ALA A 194 -6.89 -2.21 10.70
CA ALA A 194 -6.09 -3.34 10.25
C ALA A 194 -4.69 -3.33 10.87
N ILE A 195 -4.06 -2.16 10.97
CA ILE A 195 -2.76 -2.02 11.63
C ILE A 195 -2.86 -2.33 13.13
N GLN A 196 -3.92 -1.87 13.80
CA GLN A 196 -4.14 -2.18 15.23
C GLN A 196 -4.34 -3.67 15.47
N LYS A 197 -5.11 -4.35 14.61
CA LYS A 197 -5.30 -5.81 14.65
C LYS A 197 -4.01 -6.58 14.36
N ALA A 198 -3.11 -6.02 13.57
CA ALA A 198 -1.81 -6.59 13.24
C ALA A 198 -0.73 -6.36 14.33
N LYS A 199 -1.10 -5.81 15.50
CA LYS A 199 -0.16 -5.57 16.61
C LYS A 199 0.50 -6.88 17.04
N PRO A 200 1.85 -6.98 16.98
CA PRO A 200 2.56 -8.16 17.44
C PRO A 200 2.53 -8.27 18.97
N THR A 201 2.52 -9.49 19.48
CA THR A 201 2.52 -9.77 20.94
C THR A 201 3.75 -9.23 21.66
N GLY A 202 4.88 -9.13 20.96
CA GLY A 202 6.13 -8.58 21.48
C GLY A 202 6.17 -7.05 21.57
N ALA A 203 5.19 -6.32 21.01
CA ALA A 203 5.16 -4.87 21.07
C ALA A 203 4.70 -4.37 22.44
N LYS A 204 5.60 -3.75 23.19
CA LYS A 204 5.34 -3.17 24.51
C LYS A 204 5.06 -1.67 24.42
N GLY A 205 4.23 -1.14 25.31
CA GLY A 205 3.90 0.28 25.39
C GLY A 205 2.93 0.75 24.30
N THR A 206 3.01 2.07 23.96
CA THR A 206 2.12 2.69 22.99
C THR A 206 2.45 2.21 21.57
N TYR A 207 1.53 1.44 20.97
CA TYR A 207 1.74 0.86 19.64
C TYR A 207 1.65 1.91 18.52
N LEU A 208 0.58 2.69 18.48
CA LEU A 208 0.42 3.78 17.51
C LEU A 208 0.94 5.08 18.09
N GLN A 209 2.14 5.51 17.65
CA GLN A 209 2.81 6.68 18.22
C GLN A 209 2.47 7.98 17.51
N LYS A 210 2.51 7.97 16.17
CA LYS A 210 2.24 9.15 15.32
C LYS A 210 1.56 8.71 14.04
N VAL A 211 0.63 9.54 13.59
CA VAL A 211 -0.02 9.41 12.29
C VAL A 211 0.09 10.72 11.55
N SER A 212 0.38 10.66 10.26
CA SER A 212 0.43 11.83 9.39
C SER A 212 -0.20 11.52 8.06
N LEU A 213 -0.92 12.47 7.51
CA LEU A 213 -1.46 12.42 6.15
C LEU A 213 -0.69 13.37 5.25
N SER A 214 -0.51 13.02 4.01
CA SER A 214 0.07 13.89 2.98
C SER A 214 -0.55 13.60 1.62
N SER A 215 -0.46 14.56 0.71
CA SER A 215 -0.66 14.28 -0.71
C SER A 215 0.70 14.10 -1.39
N SER A 216 0.73 13.48 -2.58
CA SER A 216 1.97 13.16 -3.31
C SER A 216 2.95 14.32 -3.40
N MET A 217 2.44 15.56 -3.52
CA MET A 217 3.24 16.78 -3.68
C MET A 217 2.94 17.85 -2.61
N GLY A 218 2.22 17.49 -1.56
CA GLY A 218 1.80 18.39 -0.48
C GLY A 218 2.64 18.25 0.80
N PRO A 219 2.39 19.11 1.80
CA PRO A 219 2.99 18.99 3.12
C PRO A 219 2.38 17.84 3.91
N GLY A 220 3.15 17.28 4.84
CA GLY A 220 2.64 16.31 5.81
C GLY A 220 1.88 17.02 6.93
N VAL A 221 0.67 16.56 7.22
CA VAL A 221 -0.21 17.04 8.29
C VAL A 221 -0.30 15.99 9.37
N ARG A 222 0.01 16.35 10.62
CA ARG A 222 -0.09 15.42 11.75
C ARG A 222 -1.54 15.24 12.18
N VAL A 223 -1.93 14.00 12.40
CA VAL A 223 -3.27 13.63 12.86
C VAL A 223 -3.23 13.34 14.36
N ASP A 224 -4.23 13.80 15.07
CA ASP A 224 -4.43 13.39 16.45
C ASP A 224 -4.87 11.92 16.50
N VAL A 225 -4.07 11.10 17.19
CA VAL A 225 -4.31 9.65 17.31
C VAL A 225 -5.63 9.39 18.05
N ALA A 226 -6.03 10.22 18.98
CA ALA A 226 -7.30 10.07 19.68
C ALA A 226 -8.51 10.23 18.75
N SER A 227 -8.40 11.04 17.70
CA SER A 227 -9.47 11.22 16.70
C SER A 227 -9.65 10.06 15.72
N LEU A 228 -8.75 9.07 15.75
CA LEU A 228 -8.80 7.88 14.90
C LEU A 228 -9.61 6.73 15.55
N ALA A 229 -9.77 6.77 16.88
CA ALA A 229 -10.58 5.83 17.64
C ALA A 229 -12.01 6.38 17.66
N GLY A 230 -12.80 6.02 16.67
CA GLY A 230 -14.21 6.43 16.55
C GLY A 230 -15.01 5.44 15.76
#